data_82e979ed6af692d1a36a24bd5562f064
#
_entry.id   82e979ed6af692d1a36a24bd5562f064
#
_cell.length_a   1.000
_cell.length_b   1.000
_cell.length_c   1.000
_cell.angle_alpha   90.00
_cell.angle_beta   90.00
_cell.angle_gamma   90.00
#
_symmetry.space_group_name_H-M   'P 1'
#
loop_
_entity.id
_entity.type
_entity.pdbx_description
1 polymer ?
#
loop_
_entity_poly.entity_id
_entity_poly.type
_entity_poly.pdbx_seq_one_letter_code
_entity_poly.pdbx_strand_id
1 'polypeptide(L)'
;LKFVLKDMCDVKNLKTSCGNPDFYKACEPAKKHAQFLSNILSEGAILEGITICDEFFYSVIGENNHYGTPKNLNAPNCVPGGSSSGSAAALTTDLFDFSIGSDTGGSVRVPASFCGLFGIRPTHGRINANGVYPMAPSFDTIGWFSNNIEIFQKIGEVLLDKNENKNIIFNQFVIADDLLELVDTDIKDQFNSYYKERFPNLKHIRLSKFLKSEIADNFRILQAGEIKEYVIPWIEKNQPNISLEINSRIKMASEITLAEINAAQIFRQGIISEINNSLPEGDIAIFPTTPFSAPHCGQSDQNLGSDRKKIMELTSIAGMTSRPQISIPKF
;
A
#
# COMPACT_ATOMS: atom_id res chain seq x y z
N LEU A 1 5.76 16.17 -16.95
CA LEU A 1 6.34 15.21 -15.99
C LEU A 1 6.36 13.81 -16.60
N LYS A 2 7.42 13.05 -16.33
CA LYS A 2 7.60 11.67 -16.76
C LYS A 2 7.27 10.71 -15.62
N PHE A 3 6.51 9.65 -15.89
CA PHE A 3 6.13 8.72 -14.86
C PHE A 3 6.09 7.27 -15.33
N VAL A 4 6.11 6.37 -14.37
CA VAL A 4 5.88 4.93 -14.55
C VAL A 4 4.67 4.46 -13.75
N LEU A 5 4.05 3.38 -14.20
CA LEU A 5 2.80 2.87 -13.68
C LEU A 5 2.94 1.40 -13.30
N LYS A 6 2.49 1.03 -12.11
CA LYS A 6 2.36 -0.36 -11.69
C LYS A 6 1.47 -1.14 -12.67
N ASP A 7 1.85 -2.37 -12.97
CA ASP A 7 1.12 -3.29 -13.84
C ASP A 7 -0.16 -3.83 -13.18
N MET A 8 -1.17 -2.96 -13.07
CA MET A 8 -2.37 -3.19 -12.27
C MET A 8 -3.68 -2.74 -12.92
N CYS A 9 -3.62 -2.12 -14.10
CA CYS A 9 -4.81 -1.47 -14.66
C CYS A 9 -4.77 -1.40 -16.18
N ASP A 10 -5.91 -1.03 -16.75
CA ASP A 10 -6.10 -0.80 -18.16
C ASP A 10 -5.26 0.37 -18.68
N VAL A 11 -4.33 0.06 -19.56
CA VAL A 11 -3.63 1.03 -20.40
C VAL A 11 -4.01 0.73 -21.84
N LYS A 12 -4.65 1.68 -22.52
CA LYS A 12 -5.16 1.47 -23.88
C LYS A 12 -4.10 0.84 -24.81
N ASN A 13 -4.51 -0.24 -25.48
CA ASN A 13 -3.70 -1.07 -26.39
C ASN A 13 -2.60 -1.91 -25.71
N LEU A 14 -2.49 -1.91 -24.38
CA LEU A 14 -1.57 -2.79 -23.64
C LEU A 14 -2.34 -3.89 -22.91
N LYS A 15 -1.65 -4.99 -22.65
CA LYS A 15 -2.07 -6.06 -21.74
C LYS A 15 -1.53 -5.80 -20.36
N THR A 16 -2.20 -6.30 -19.34
CA THR A 16 -1.78 -6.25 -17.94
C THR A 16 -1.36 -7.64 -17.49
N SER A 17 -0.32 -7.75 -16.66
CA SER A 17 0.11 -9.05 -16.10
C SER A 17 -0.34 -9.29 -14.66
N CYS A 18 -0.65 -8.25 -13.91
CA CYS A 18 -0.86 -8.35 -12.45
C CYS A 18 0.30 -9.10 -11.75
N GLY A 19 1.52 -8.99 -12.27
CA GLY A 19 2.70 -9.68 -11.77
C GLY A 19 2.79 -11.18 -12.11
N ASN A 20 1.93 -11.70 -13.00
CA ASN A 20 1.91 -13.11 -13.39
C ASN A 20 1.92 -13.26 -14.92
N PRO A 21 2.85 -14.06 -15.52
CA PRO A 21 2.96 -14.20 -16.98
C PRO A 21 1.78 -14.95 -17.63
N ASP A 22 1.09 -15.82 -16.92
CA ASP A 22 -0.07 -16.53 -17.48
C ASP A 22 -1.30 -15.62 -17.47
N PHE A 23 -1.41 -14.69 -16.49
CA PHE A 23 -2.40 -13.62 -16.55
C PHE A 23 -2.18 -12.73 -17.78
N TYR A 24 -0.93 -12.32 -18.04
CA TYR A 24 -0.58 -11.54 -19.23
C TYR A 24 -0.97 -12.26 -20.54
N LYS A 25 -0.74 -13.57 -20.64
CA LYS A 25 -1.12 -14.35 -21.83
C LYS A 25 -2.64 -14.37 -22.05
N ALA A 26 -3.39 -14.54 -20.96
CA ALA A 26 -4.86 -14.61 -20.99
C ALA A 26 -5.54 -13.25 -21.12
N CYS A 27 -4.85 -12.15 -20.77
CA CYS A 27 -5.38 -10.80 -20.82
C CYS A 27 -5.45 -10.29 -22.26
N GLU A 28 -6.56 -9.66 -22.64
CA GLU A 28 -6.67 -8.92 -23.91
C GLU A 28 -6.18 -7.49 -23.75
N PRO A 29 -5.66 -6.84 -24.83
CA PRO A 29 -5.30 -5.44 -24.79
C PRO A 29 -6.49 -4.55 -24.39
N ALA A 30 -6.28 -3.65 -23.45
CA ALA A 30 -7.32 -2.76 -22.97
C ALA A 30 -7.82 -1.80 -24.08
N LYS A 31 -9.14 -1.60 -24.16
CA LYS A 31 -9.75 -0.73 -25.16
C LYS A 31 -9.65 0.77 -24.82
N LYS A 32 -9.49 1.07 -23.53
CA LYS A 32 -9.39 2.44 -22.99
C LYS A 32 -8.42 2.46 -21.80
N HIS A 33 -7.98 3.64 -21.41
CA HIS A 33 -7.24 3.81 -20.17
C HIS A 33 -8.18 3.71 -18.95
N ALA A 34 -7.63 3.28 -17.81
CA ALA A 34 -8.25 3.48 -16.52
C ALA A 34 -8.55 4.97 -16.29
N GLN A 35 -9.61 5.29 -15.55
CA GLN A 35 -10.10 6.67 -15.41
C GLN A 35 -9.04 7.61 -14.81
N PHE A 36 -8.38 7.20 -13.73
CA PHE A 36 -7.33 8.01 -13.09
C PHE A 36 -6.14 8.26 -14.03
N LEU A 37 -5.79 7.28 -14.86
CA LEU A 37 -4.70 7.39 -15.82
C LEU A 37 -5.07 8.41 -16.93
N SER A 38 -6.30 8.39 -17.39
CA SER A 38 -6.80 9.38 -18.35
C SER A 38 -6.68 10.81 -17.80
N ASN A 39 -6.97 11.01 -16.51
CA ASN A 39 -6.84 12.31 -15.86
C ASN A 39 -5.37 12.79 -15.85
N ILE A 40 -4.44 11.92 -15.47
CA ILE A 40 -3.00 12.24 -15.44
C ILE A 40 -2.46 12.58 -16.85
N LEU A 41 -2.84 11.79 -17.84
CA LEU A 41 -2.39 12.00 -19.24
C LEU A 41 -2.99 13.28 -19.83
N SER A 42 -4.22 13.67 -19.47
CA SER A 42 -4.84 14.91 -19.93
C SER A 42 -4.17 16.17 -19.39
N GLU A 43 -3.49 16.07 -18.24
CA GLU A 43 -2.65 17.15 -17.68
C GLU A 43 -1.22 17.18 -18.27
N GLY A 44 -0.97 16.41 -19.35
CA GLY A 44 0.28 16.43 -20.09
C GLY A 44 1.42 15.61 -19.47
N ALA A 45 1.15 14.72 -18.53
CA ALA A 45 2.15 13.80 -18.04
C ALA A 45 2.43 12.69 -19.06
N ILE A 46 3.68 12.21 -19.13
CA ILE A 46 4.15 11.23 -20.10
C ILE A 46 4.35 9.89 -19.38
N LEU A 47 3.60 8.86 -19.79
CA LEU A 47 3.80 7.49 -19.34
C LEU A 47 5.00 6.88 -20.07
N GLU A 48 6.09 6.64 -19.36
CA GLU A 48 7.33 6.10 -19.92
C GLU A 48 7.39 4.56 -19.84
N GLY A 49 6.64 3.93 -18.92
CA GLY A 49 6.66 2.48 -18.81
C GLY A 49 5.73 1.90 -17.75
N ILE A 50 5.60 0.57 -17.83
CA ILE A 50 4.86 -0.24 -16.87
C ILE A 50 5.87 -0.94 -15.96
N THR A 51 5.62 -0.97 -14.66
CA THR A 51 6.55 -1.50 -13.68
C THR A 51 6.10 -2.83 -13.09
N ILE A 52 7.06 -3.68 -12.78
CA ILE A 52 6.85 -4.95 -12.08
C ILE A 52 6.11 -4.70 -10.76
N CYS A 53 5.26 -5.64 -10.38
CA CYS A 53 4.60 -5.69 -9.08
C CYS A 53 4.67 -7.12 -8.52
N ASP A 54 4.41 -7.25 -7.23
CA ASP A 54 4.27 -8.56 -6.60
C ASP A 54 3.07 -9.30 -7.23
N GLU A 55 3.16 -10.61 -7.32
CA GLU A 55 2.19 -11.46 -7.99
C GLU A 55 0.79 -11.31 -7.39
N PHE A 56 -0.20 -10.98 -8.23
CA PHE A 56 -1.58 -10.64 -7.85
C PHE A 56 -1.68 -9.59 -6.73
N PHE A 57 -0.65 -8.75 -6.57
CA PHE A 57 -0.56 -7.71 -5.54
C PHE A 57 -0.57 -8.26 -4.10
N TYR A 58 -0.46 -9.59 -3.91
CA TYR A 58 -0.71 -10.26 -2.64
C TYR A 58 0.55 -10.45 -1.79
N SER A 59 1.47 -9.50 -1.86
CA SER A 59 2.64 -9.37 -1.01
C SER A 59 2.91 -7.89 -0.67
N VAL A 60 3.83 -7.63 0.28
CA VAL A 60 4.32 -6.30 0.66
C VAL A 60 5.84 -6.24 0.67
N ILE A 61 6.51 -7.31 0.24
CA ILE A 61 7.97 -7.44 0.31
C ILE A 61 8.65 -6.92 -0.95
N GLY A 62 8.05 -7.14 -2.13
CA GLY A 62 8.58 -6.63 -3.40
C GLY A 62 9.41 -7.64 -4.18
N GLU A 63 9.29 -8.92 -3.88
CA GLU A 63 9.89 -10.01 -4.65
C GLU A 63 8.84 -10.68 -5.54
N ASN A 64 9.19 -10.91 -6.80
CA ASN A 64 8.34 -11.61 -7.77
C ASN A 64 9.10 -12.78 -8.38
N ASN A 65 8.60 -14.00 -8.23
CA ASN A 65 9.28 -15.21 -8.69
C ASN A 65 9.34 -15.34 -10.21
N HIS A 66 8.49 -14.62 -10.96
CA HIS A 66 8.46 -14.67 -12.42
C HIS A 66 9.33 -13.59 -13.06
N TYR A 67 9.34 -12.39 -12.46
CA TYR A 67 9.96 -11.20 -13.05
C TYR A 67 11.17 -10.70 -12.26
N GLY A 68 11.47 -11.32 -11.11
CA GLY A 68 12.57 -10.94 -10.24
C GLY A 68 12.23 -9.79 -9.29
N THR A 69 13.25 -9.35 -8.56
CA THR A 69 13.16 -8.29 -7.55
C THR A 69 13.69 -6.98 -8.12
N PRO A 70 12.89 -5.90 -8.21
CA PRO A 70 13.37 -4.60 -8.63
C PRO A 70 14.45 -4.08 -7.67
N LYS A 71 15.50 -3.48 -8.22
CA LYS A 71 16.63 -3.00 -7.42
C LYS A 71 16.30 -1.69 -6.70
N ASN A 72 16.40 -1.69 -5.39
CA ASN A 72 16.36 -0.47 -4.59
C ASN A 72 17.76 0.16 -4.55
N LEU A 73 18.00 1.24 -5.31
CA LEU A 73 19.32 1.87 -5.34
C LEU A 73 19.62 2.67 -4.09
N ASN A 74 18.61 3.07 -3.31
CA ASN A 74 18.78 3.77 -2.03
C ASN A 74 19.17 2.82 -0.89
N ALA A 75 18.87 1.52 -1.03
CA ALA A 75 19.27 0.47 -0.11
C ALA A 75 19.70 -0.78 -0.90
N PRO A 76 20.93 -0.80 -1.48
CA PRO A 76 21.42 -1.91 -2.29
C PRO A 76 21.38 -3.23 -1.52
N ASN A 77 20.97 -4.31 -2.19
CA ASN A 77 20.77 -5.66 -1.65
C ASN A 77 19.54 -5.80 -0.70
N CYS A 78 18.77 -4.76 -0.49
CA CYS A 78 17.51 -4.82 0.23
C CYS A 78 16.32 -4.84 -0.72
N VAL A 79 15.21 -5.42 -0.25
CA VAL A 79 13.96 -5.43 -1.01
C VAL A 79 13.40 -4.01 -1.16
N PRO A 80 12.73 -3.69 -2.28
CA PRO A 80 12.12 -2.38 -2.46
C PRO A 80 10.81 -2.20 -1.68
N GLY A 81 10.30 -3.28 -1.08
CA GLY A 81 8.91 -3.32 -0.60
C GLY A 81 7.91 -3.50 -1.74
N GLY A 82 6.70 -3.91 -1.40
CA GLY A 82 5.66 -4.26 -2.37
C GLY A 82 4.24 -3.92 -1.87
N SER A 83 3.28 -4.17 -2.71
CA SER A 83 3.33 -4.81 -4.04
C SER A 83 3.65 -3.84 -5.18
N SER A 84 3.77 -2.53 -4.96
CA SER A 84 4.18 -1.55 -5.99
C SER A 84 5.70 -1.45 -6.08
N SER A 85 6.39 -2.60 -6.09
CA SER A 85 7.84 -2.74 -5.98
C SER A 85 8.61 -2.02 -7.09
N GLY A 86 8.26 -2.25 -8.34
CA GLY A 86 8.90 -1.61 -9.48
C GLY A 86 8.60 -0.11 -9.56
N SER A 87 7.40 0.33 -9.11
CA SER A 87 7.05 1.75 -9.08
C SER A 87 7.93 2.54 -8.12
N ALA A 88 8.17 2.01 -6.92
CA ALA A 88 9.06 2.65 -5.95
C ALA A 88 10.52 2.55 -6.38
N ALA A 89 11.00 1.37 -6.80
CA ALA A 89 12.37 1.17 -7.22
C ALA A 89 12.77 2.07 -8.41
N ALA A 90 11.86 2.30 -9.37
CA ALA A 90 12.11 3.17 -10.49
C ALA A 90 12.45 4.62 -10.08
N LEU A 91 11.87 5.13 -9.02
CA LEU A 91 12.15 6.48 -8.52
C LEU A 91 13.51 6.60 -7.81
N THR A 92 14.13 5.50 -7.44
CA THR A 92 15.50 5.52 -6.90
C THR A 92 16.56 5.73 -8.00
N THR A 93 16.16 5.77 -9.28
CA THR A 93 17.05 6.00 -10.43
C THR A 93 17.13 7.45 -10.87
N ASP A 94 16.32 8.34 -10.34
CA ASP A 94 16.16 9.75 -10.74
C ASP A 94 15.75 9.96 -12.23
N LEU A 95 15.26 8.92 -12.90
CA LEU A 95 14.85 8.99 -14.31
C LEU A 95 13.39 9.45 -14.48
N PHE A 96 12.61 9.38 -13.42
CA PHE A 96 11.17 9.65 -13.42
C PHE A 96 10.80 10.63 -12.31
N ASP A 97 9.81 11.49 -12.58
CA ASP A 97 9.35 12.51 -11.63
C ASP A 97 8.44 11.93 -10.56
N PHE A 98 7.62 10.95 -10.94
CA PHE A 98 6.69 10.25 -10.03
C PHE A 98 6.35 8.85 -10.55
N SER A 99 5.71 8.07 -9.71
CA SER A 99 5.15 6.78 -10.11
C SER A 99 3.80 6.52 -9.46
N ILE A 100 2.99 5.68 -10.10
CA ILE A 100 1.67 5.30 -9.61
C ILE A 100 1.69 3.83 -9.17
N GLY A 101 1.04 3.57 -8.05
CA GLY A 101 0.83 2.24 -7.49
C GLY A 101 -0.58 2.04 -6.95
N SER A 102 -0.81 0.92 -6.29
CA SER A 102 -2.02 0.64 -5.51
C SER A 102 -1.66 0.26 -4.09
N ASP A 103 -2.53 0.61 -3.15
CA ASP A 103 -2.36 0.28 -1.72
C ASP A 103 -3.65 -0.35 -1.18
N THR A 104 -3.57 -1.63 -0.86
CA THR A 104 -4.62 -2.37 -0.18
C THR A 104 -4.28 -2.49 1.30
N GLY A 105 -3.10 -3.03 1.61
CA GLY A 105 -2.63 -3.24 2.97
C GLY A 105 -1.28 -2.57 3.30
N GLY A 106 -0.80 -1.64 2.44
CA GLY A 106 0.50 -0.99 2.60
C GLY A 106 1.30 -0.90 1.31
N SER A 107 0.73 -1.34 0.19
CA SER A 107 1.46 -1.56 -1.06
C SER A 107 1.96 -0.30 -1.79
N VAL A 108 1.72 0.89 -1.25
CA VAL A 108 2.41 2.14 -1.59
C VAL A 108 3.27 2.60 -0.42
N ARG A 109 2.74 2.59 0.78
CA ARG A 109 3.40 3.10 1.98
C ARG A 109 4.67 2.32 2.35
N VAL A 110 4.61 0.98 2.29
CA VAL A 110 5.76 0.11 2.58
C VAL A 110 6.90 0.35 1.59
N PRO A 111 6.70 0.24 0.26
CA PRO A 111 7.77 0.54 -0.68
C PRO A 111 8.24 1.99 -0.63
N ALA A 112 7.37 2.96 -0.30
CA ALA A 112 7.81 4.34 -0.05
C ALA A 112 8.78 4.42 1.14
N SER A 113 8.48 3.72 2.24
CA SER A 113 9.36 3.65 3.41
C SER A 113 10.70 2.99 3.07
N PHE A 114 10.70 1.84 2.41
CA PHE A 114 11.91 1.09 2.10
C PHE A 114 12.81 1.75 1.03
N CYS A 115 12.22 2.54 0.15
CA CYS A 115 12.93 3.26 -0.90
C CYS A 115 13.23 4.73 -0.55
N GLY A 116 12.81 5.23 0.62
CA GLY A 116 13.06 6.61 1.03
C GLY A 116 12.30 7.65 0.18
N LEU A 117 11.01 7.40 -0.10
CA LEU A 117 10.15 8.21 -0.94
C LEU A 117 8.94 8.78 -0.19
N PHE A 118 8.37 9.84 -0.71
CA PHE A 118 6.99 10.19 -0.39
C PHE A 118 6.05 9.17 -1.04
N GLY A 119 5.10 8.63 -0.27
CA GLY A 119 4.09 7.72 -0.79
C GLY A 119 2.77 7.87 -0.04
N ILE A 120 1.65 7.87 -0.74
CA ILE A 120 0.33 8.05 -0.14
C ILE A 120 -0.62 6.91 -0.48
N ARG A 121 -1.33 6.47 0.55
CA ARG A 121 -2.64 5.84 0.46
C ARG A 121 -3.67 6.94 0.73
N PRO A 122 -4.45 7.41 -0.26
CA PRO A 122 -5.53 8.38 -0.01
C PRO A 122 -6.71 7.75 0.75
N THR A 123 -7.64 8.57 1.20
CA THR A 123 -8.92 8.09 1.71
C THR A 123 -9.56 7.15 0.69
N HIS A 124 -10.06 6.00 1.14
CA HIS A 124 -10.70 5.01 0.28
C HIS A 124 -11.86 5.65 -0.53
N GLY A 125 -11.90 5.34 -1.83
CA GLY A 125 -12.92 5.85 -2.74
C GLY A 125 -12.68 7.26 -3.30
N ARG A 126 -11.64 8.00 -2.86
CA ARG A 126 -11.34 9.35 -3.37
C ARG A 126 -10.81 9.39 -4.80
N ILE A 127 -10.27 8.30 -5.29
CA ILE A 127 -9.80 8.16 -6.67
C ILE A 127 -10.61 7.05 -7.33
N ASN A 128 -11.17 7.35 -8.50
CA ASN A 128 -11.95 6.39 -9.26
C ASN A 128 -11.08 5.21 -9.74
N ALA A 129 -11.40 4.00 -9.30
CA ALA A 129 -10.67 2.77 -9.61
C ALA A 129 -11.19 2.03 -10.87
N ASN A 130 -12.07 2.64 -11.68
CA ASN A 130 -12.54 2.01 -12.91
C ASN A 130 -11.39 1.72 -13.86
N GLY A 131 -11.26 0.46 -14.27
CA GLY A 131 -10.15 -0.04 -15.09
C GLY A 131 -8.93 -0.49 -14.29
N VAL A 132 -9.03 -0.56 -12.95
CA VAL A 132 -8.01 -1.19 -12.09
C VAL A 132 -8.44 -2.62 -11.79
N TYR A 133 -7.51 -3.57 -11.85
CA TYR A 133 -7.77 -4.96 -11.50
C TYR A 133 -7.96 -5.10 -9.99
N PRO A 134 -9.11 -5.59 -9.53
CA PRO A 134 -9.43 -5.64 -8.11
C PRO A 134 -8.65 -6.77 -7.41
N MET A 135 -8.17 -6.50 -6.19
CA MET A 135 -7.72 -7.53 -5.26
C MET A 135 -8.68 -7.63 -4.07
N ALA A 136 -8.93 -6.50 -3.43
CA ALA A 136 -9.87 -6.36 -2.33
C ALA A 136 -10.51 -4.95 -2.40
N PRO A 137 -11.58 -4.79 -3.18
CA PRO A 137 -12.18 -3.49 -3.51
C PRO A 137 -12.55 -2.61 -2.32
N SER A 138 -12.91 -3.18 -1.16
CA SER A 138 -13.22 -2.38 0.04
C SER A 138 -11.98 -1.79 0.73
N PHE A 139 -10.79 -2.12 0.23
CA PHE A 139 -9.49 -1.65 0.73
C PHE A 139 -8.63 -1.02 -0.36
N ASP A 140 -8.79 -1.44 -1.61
CA ASP A 140 -7.94 -1.00 -2.72
C ASP A 140 -8.02 0.50 -2.92
N THR A 141 -6.86 1.15 -2.99
CA THR A 141 -6.75 2.58 -3.38
C THR A 141 -5.64 2.73 -4.40
N ILE A 142 -5.80 3.72 -5.29
CA ILE A 142 -4.73 4.19 -6.13
C ILE A 142 -3.90 5.16 -5.31
N GLY A 143 -2.59 4.96 -5.26
CA GLY A 143 -1.67 5.84 -4.61
C GLY A 143 -0.51 6.22 -5.52
N TRP A 144 0.34 7.12 -5.08
CA TRP A 144 1.48 7.58 -5.86
C TRP A 144 2.70 7.82 -4.99
N PHE A 145 3.84 7.91 -5.66
CA PHE A 145 5.14 8.16 -5.09
C PHE A 145 5.83 9.34 -5.78
N SER A 146 6.69 10.03 -5.06
CA SER A 146 7.69 10.94 -5.62
C SER A 146 8.86 11.10 -4.64
N ASN A 147 10.04 11.47 -5.15
CA ASN A 147 11.16 11.94 -4.35
C ASN A 147 11.11 13.46 -4.10
N ASN A 148 10.17 14.17 -4.74
CA ASN A 148 9.98 15.61 -4.66
C ASN A 148 8.58 15.95 -4.10
N ILE A 149 8.52 16.72 -3.02
CA ILE A 149 7.26 17.06 -2.34
C ILE A 149 6.34 17.93 -3.21
N GLU A 150 6.90 18.83 -4.03
CA GLU A 150 6.10 19.71 -4.88
C GLU A 150 5.43 18.93 -6.01
N ILE A 151 6.16 17.97 -6.60
CA ILE A 151 5.59 17.04 -7.59
C ILE A 151 4.54 16.16 -6.93
N PHE A 152 4.84 15.64 -5.74
CA PHE A 152 3.90 14.81 -4.97
C PHE A 152 2.57 15.51 -4.73
N GLN A 153 2.59 16.80 -4.37
CA GLN A 153 1.39 17.62 -4.20
C GLN A 153 0.64 17.86 -5.51
N LYS A 154 1.33 18.20 -6.60
CA LYS A 154 0.72 18.39 -7.93
C LYS A 154 -0.04 17.17 -8.41
N ILE A 155 0.51 15.96 -8.19
CA ILE A 155 -0.19 14.73 -8.55
C ILE A 155 -1.45 14.57 -7.70
N GLY A 156 -1.41 14.91 -6.42
CA GLY A 156 -2.59 14.94 -5.56
C GLY A 156 -3.68 15.89 -6.07
N GLU A 157 -3.32 17.07 -6.56
CA GLU A 157 -4.27 18.03 -7.14
C GLU A 157 -4.97 17.52 -8.41
N VAL A 158 -4.30 16.63 -9.16
CA VAL A 158 -4.87 16.00 -10.37
C VAL A 158 -5.75 14.81 -10.03
N LEU A 159 -5.34 13.99 -9.06
CA LEU A 159 -6.00 12.73 -8.75
C LEU A 159 -7.15 12.85 -7.76
N LEU A 160 -7.06 13.80 -6.81
CA LEU A 160 -8.07 13.99 -5.78
C LEU A 160 -9.15 14.96 -6.28
N ASP A 161 -10.41 14.55 -6.19
CA ASP A 161 -11.53 15.40 -6.62
C ASP A 161 -11.58 16.70 -5.80
N LYS A 162 -11.55 17.83 -6.49
CA LYS A 162 -11.61 19.18 -5.88
C LYS A 162 -12.97 19.47 -5.23
N ASN A 163 -14.03 18.83 -5.66
CA ASN A 163 -15.40 19.09 -5.19
C ASN A 163 -15.71 18.51 -3.81
N GLU A 164 -14.86 17.62 -3.30
CA GLU A 164 -15.03 17.00 -1.98
C GLU A 164 -14.13 17.64 -0.89
N ASN A 165 -13.48 18.75 -1.17
CA ASN A 165 -12.68 19.44 -0.16
C ASN A 165 -13.63 20.08 0.88
N LYS A 166 -13.98 19.30 1.90
CA LYS A 166 -14.37 19.87 3.18
C LYS A 166 -13.18 20.68 3.65
N ASN A 167 -13.41 21.90 4.10
CA ASN A 167 -12.39 22.71 4.78
C ASN A 167 -12.06 22.05 6.13
N ILE A 168 -11.32 20.95 6.11
CA ILE A 168 -10.82 20.31 7.31
C ILE A 168 -9.74 21.23 7.87
N ILE A 169 -9.98 21.77 9.05
CA ILE A 169 -9.00 22.57 9.76
C ILE A 169 -8.03 21.61 10.44
N PHE A 170 -6.73 21.75 10.14
CA PHE A 170 -5.69 21.08 10.88
C PHE A 170 -5.68 21.57 12.32
N ASN A 171 -5.70 20.65 13.29
CA ASN A 171 -5.67 20.96 14.71
C ASN A 171 -4.26 20.75 15.28
N GLN A 172 -3.76 19.53 15.26
CA GLN A 172 -2.49 19.16 15.88
C GLN A 172 -1.89 17.88 15.31
N PHE A 173 -0.59 17.72 15.53
CA PHE A 173 0.07 16.42 15.43
C PHE A 173 0.05 15.72 16.78
N VAL A 174 -0.09 14.40 16.77
CA VAL A 174 -0.02 13.53 17.97
C VAL A 174 0.87 12.32 17.68
N ILE A 175 1.59 11.83 18.69
CA ILE A 175 2.38 10.60 18.57
C ILE A 175 1.52 9.42 19.00
N ALA A 176 1.50 8.37 18.18
CA ALA A 176 0.77 7.13 18.44
C ALA A 176 1.67 6.13 19.19
N ASP A 177 1.64 6.15 20.53
CA ASP A 177 2.53 5.34 21.38
C ASP A 177 2.35 3.84 21.18
N ASP A 178 1.11 3.40 21.01
CA ASP A 178 0.77 1.99 20.80
C ASP A 178 1.26 1.44 19.45
N LEU A 179 1.61 2.30 18.50
CA LEU A 179 2.27 1.93 17.26
C LEU A 179 3.79 1.96 17.39
N LEU A 180 4.33 2.88 18.22
CA LEU A 180 5.77 2.89 18.53
C LEU A 180 6.23 1.66 19.33
N GLU A 181 5.33 0.98 20.02
CA GLU A 181 5.62 -0.27 20.73
C GLU A 181 5.94 -1.44 19.79
N LEU A 182 5.54 -1.35 18.51
CA LEU A 182 5.72 -2.39 17.49
C LEU A 182 7.01 -2.22 16.65
N VAL A 183 7.68 -1.11 16.82
CA VAL A 183 8.82 -0.72 15.99
C VAL A 183 10.13 -1.16 16.65
N ASP A 184 11.09 -1.61 15.87
CA ASP A 184 12.41 -1.97 16.35
C ASP A 184 13.07 -0.79 17.09
N THR A 185 13.88 -1.11 18.10
CA THR A 185 14.40 -0.12 19.06
C THR A 185 15.20 1.00 18.40
N ASP A 186 16.02 0.69 17.41
CA ASP A 186 16.82 1.67 16.66
C ASP A 186 15.97 2.68 15.90
N ILE A 187 14.90 2.22 15.23
CA ILE A 187 13.94 3.08 14.54
C ILE A 187 13.18 3.95 15.56
N LYS A 188 12.75 3.35 16.65
CA LYS A 188 12.04 4.04 17.73
C LYS A 188 12.89 5.15 18.35
N ASP A 189 14.16 4.88 18.60
CA ASP A 189 15.08 5.85 19.21
C ASP A 189 15.36 7.01 18.26
N GLN A 190 15.57 6.76 16.96
CA GLN A 190 15.74 7.78 15.95
C GLN A 190 14.47 8.64 15.83
N PHE A 191 13.30 8.01 15.79
CA PHE A 191 12.01 8.70 15.74
C PHE A 191 11.82 9.61 16.96
N ASN A 192 12.00 9.08 18.16
CA ASN A 192 11.84 9.83 19.40
C ASN A 192 12.83 11.01 19.49
N SER A 193 14.10 10.79 19.14
CA SER A 193 15.12 11.85 19.12
C SER A 193 14.73 12.98 18.17
N TYR A 194 14.30 12.64 16.94
CA TYR A 194 13.91 13.62 15.95
C TYR A 194 12.71 14.50 16.39
N TYR A 195 11.65 13.85 16.88
CA TYR A 195 10.43 14.58 17.26
C TYR A 195 10.56 15.31 18.58
N LYS A 196 11.30 14.78 19.57
CA LYS A 196 11.56 15.45 20.84
C LYS A 196 12.36 16.74 20.65
N GLU A 197 13.33 16.73 19.73
CA GLU A 197 14.14 17.92 19.44
C GLU A 197 13.33 19.03 18.75
N ARG A 198 12.48 18.66 17.79
CA ARG A 198 11.78 19.64 16.92
C ARG A 198 10.41 20.03 17.41
N PHE A 199 9.76 19.15 18.12
CA PHE A 199 8.38 19.30 18.59
C PHE A 199 8.23 18.79 20.04
N PRO A 200 8.86 19.47 21.03
CA PRO A 200 8.98 18.94 22.40
C PRO A 200 7.64 18.81 23.13
N ASN A 201 6.58 19.42 22.62
CA ASN A 201 5.25 19.43 23.25
C ASN A 201 4.20 18.61 22.50
N LEU A 202 4.62 17.66 21.62
CA LEU A 202 3.67 16.78 20.97
C LEU A 202 2.92 15.94 22.01
N LYS A 203 1.62 15.86 21.85
CA LYS A 203 0.77 15.00 22.66
C LYS A 203 0.98 13.54 22.26
N HIS A 204 1.04 12.67 23.25
CA HIS A 204 1.10 11.22 23.09
C HIS A 204 -0.28 10.63 23.31
N ILE A 205 -0.70 9.75 22.43
CA ILE A 205 -2.00 9.05 22.53
C ILE A 205 -1.83 7.55 22.24
N ARG A 206 -2.79 6.77 22.69
CA ARG A 206 -3.02 5.42 22.17
C ARG A 206 -4.16 5.47 21.18
N LEU A 207 -3.91 5.04 19.95
CA LEU A 207 -4.93 5.06 18.88
C LEU A 207 -6.04 4.06 19.15
N SER A 208 -5.70 2.89 19.70
CA SER A 208 -6.68 1.81 19.92
C SER A 208 -6.33 0.97 21.14
N LYS A 209 -7.36 0.55 21.87
CA LYS A 209 -7.27 -0.46 22.93
C LYS A 209 -7.12 -1.88 22.38
N PHE A 210 -7.55 -2.12 21.12
CA PHE A 210 -7.39 -3.42 20.48
C PHE A 210 -5.92 -3.71 20.18
N LEU A 211 -5.54 -4.98 20.25
CA LEU A 211 -4.22 -5.41 19.86
C LEU A 211 -4.02 -5.20 18.35
N LYS A 212 -2.84 -4.75 17.97
CA LYS A 212 -2.55 -4.50 16.54
C LYS A 212 -2.55 -5.78 15.72
N SER A 213 -2.16 -6.91 16.33
CA SER A 213 -2.30 -8.24 15.74
C SER A 213 -3.76 -8.60 15.43
N GLU A 214 -4.72 -8.25 16.31
CA GLU A 214 -6.14 -8.46 16.06
C GLU A 214 -6.64 -7.61 14.89
N ILE A 215 -6.19 -6.34 14.79
CA ILE A 215 -6.53 -5.46 13.67
C ILE A 215 -6.00 -6.04 12.35
N ALA A 216 -4.74 -6.49 12.34
CA ALA A 216 -4.11 -7.11 11.18
C ALA A 216 -4.77 -8.45 10.79
N ASP A 217 -5.13 -9.28 11.76
CA ASP A 217 -5.78 -10.57 11.51
C ASP A 217 -7.20 -10.38 10.94
N ASN A 218 -7.99 -9.45 11.48
CA ASN A 218 -9.32 -9.14 10.93
C ASN A 218 -9.24 -8.47 9.55
N PHE A 219 -8.24 -7.60 9.32
CA PHE A 219 -7.96 -7.08 7.98
C PHE A 219 -7.67 -8.22 7.00
N ARG A 220 -6.81 -9.18 7.38
CA ARG A 220 -6.48 -10.35 6.56
C ARG A 220 -7.70 -11.19 6.22
N ILE A 221 -8.62 -11.40 7.17
CA ILE A 221 -9.86 -12.15 6.93
C ILE A 221 -10.74 -11.43 5.91
N LEU A 222 -10.95 -10.12 6.06
CA LEU A 222 -11.76 -9.34 5.13
C LEU A 222 -11.14 -9.29 3.73
N GLN A 223 -9.82 -9.05 3.64
CA GLN A 223 -9.08 -9.08 2.38
C GLN A 223 -9.18 -10.45 1.70
N ALA A 224 -9.03 -11.53 2.46
CA ALA A 224 -9.11 -12.90 1.94
C ALA A 224 -10.52 -13.23 1.42
N GLY A 225 -11.57 -12.74 2.08
CA GLY A 225 -12.95 -12.87 1.60
C GLY A 225 -13.15 -12.23 0.23
N GLU A 226 -12.59 -11.06 0.00
CA GLU A 226 -12.67 -10.37 -1.29
C GLU A 226 -11.76 -11.03 -2.35
N ILE A 227 -10.57 -11.48 -1.99
CA ILE A 227 -9.73 -12.29 -2.89
C ILE A 227 -10.45 -13.55 -3.36
N LYS A 228 -11.21 -14.20 -2.47
CA LYS A 228 -12.04 -15.35 -2.81
C LYS A 228 -13.10 -15.02 -3.86
N GLU A 229 -13.61 -13.81 -3.85
CA GLU A 229 -14.62 -13.33 -4.80
C GLU A 229 -14.01 -12.85 -6.13
N TYR A 230 -12.92 -12.08 -6.08
CA TYR A 230 -12.41 -11.36 -7.25
C TYR A 230 -11.21 -12.02 -7.93
N VAL A 231 -10.37 -12.75 -7.21
CA VAL A 231 -9.10 -13.30 -7.74
C VAL A 231 -9.18 -14.81 -7.95
N ILE A 232 -9.68 -15.56 -6.97
CA ILE A 232 -9.72 -17.03 -7.01
C ILE A 232 -10.49 -17.58 -8.22
N PRO A 233 -11.65 -17.05 -8.64
CA PRO A 233 -12.37 -17.61 -9.81
C PRO A 233 -11.56 -17.56 -11.10
N TRP A 234 -10.72 -16.52 -11.30
CA TRP A 234 -9.83 -16.48 -12.44
C TRP A 234 -8.73 -17.55 -12.34
N ILE A 235 -8.13 -17.71 -11.15
CA ILE A 235 -7.10 -18.72 -10.88
C ILE A 235 -7.64 -20.13 -11.11
N GLU A 236 -8.81 -20.46 -10.59
CA GLU A 236 -9.44 -21.78 -10.77
C GLU A 236 -9.76 -22.08 -12.24
N LYS A 237 -10.21 -21.07 -12.98
CA LYS A 237 -10.52 -21.23 -14.39
C LYS A 237 -9.29 -21.42 -15.26
N ASN A 238 -8.21 -20.70 -14.99
CA ASN A 238 -7.04 -20.62 -15.89
C ASN A 238 -5.86 -21.46 -15.43
N GLN A 239 -5.85 -21.95 -14.18
CA GLN A 239 -4.80 -22.81 -13.59
C GLN A 239 -3.38 -22.27 -13.86
N PRO A 240 -3.10 -20.98 -13.53
CA PRO A 240 -1.80 -20.37 -13.80
C PRO A 240 -0.69 -20.96 -12.96
N ASN A 241 0.55 -20.85 -13.41
CA ASN A 241 1.70 -21.10 -12.56
C ASN A 241 1.82 -19.97 -11.54
N ILE A 242 1.63 -20.30 -10.26
CA ILE A 242 1.69 -19.35 -9.14
C ILE A 242 2.84 -19.73 -8.22
N SER A 243 3.55 -18.74 -7.68
CA SER A 243 4.59 -18.95 -6.68
C SER A 243 4.06 -19.66 -5.45
N LEU A 244 4.89 -20.48 -4.80
CA LEU A 244 4.49 -21.25 -3.61
C LEU A 244 3.93 -20.37 -2.50
N GLU A 245 4.54 -19.20 -2.29
CA GLU A 245 4.12 -18.24 -1.28
C GLU A 245 2.71 -17.69 -1.56
N ILE A 246 2.46 -17.22 -2.78
CA ILE A 246 1.15 -16.70 -3.17
C ILE A 246 0.11 -17.82 -3.22
N ASN A 247 0.46 -19.00 -3.69
CA ASN A 247 -0.43 -20.15 -3.69
C ASN A 247 -0.88 -20.54 -2.27
N SER A 248 0.04 -20.54 -1.30
CA SER A 248 -0.29 -20.76 0.12
C SER A 248 -1.31 -19.73 0.64
N ARG A 249 -1.14 -18.45 0.30
CA ARG A 249 -2.09 -17.38 0.68
C ARG A 249 -3.44 -17.54 -0.01
N ILE A 250 -3.46 -17.89 -1.29
CA ILE A 250 -4.70 -18.18 -2.04
C ILE A 250 -5.46 -19.36 -1.40
N LYS A 251 -4.75 -20.41 -1.01
CA LYS A 251 -5.35 -21.53 -0.30
C LYS A 251 -5.98 -21.09 1.03
N MET A 252 -5.27 -20.35 1.85
CA MET A 252 -5.83 -19.79 3.09
C MET A 252 -7.06 -18.90 2.81
N ALA A 253 -7.04 -18.08 1.76
CA ALA A 253 -8.17 -17.25 1.38
C ALA A 253 -9.38 -18.09 0.94
N SER A 254 -9.17 -19.20 0.23
CA SER A 254 -10.26 -20.10 -0.18
C SER A 254 -11.00 -20.76 1.00
N GLU A 255 -10.32 -20.94 2.12
CA GLU A 255 -10.84 -21.56 3.33
C GLU A 255 -11.64 -20.63 4.24
N ILE A 256 -11.54 -19.30 4.04
CA ILE A 256 -12.25 -18.31 4.85
C ILE A 256 -13.78 -18.49 4.73
N THR A 257 -14.44 -18.52 5.87
CA THR A 257 -15.89 -18.72 6.01
C THR A 257 -16.66 -17.41 6.08
N LEU A 258 -17.94 -17.44 5.74
CA LEU A 258 -18.83 -16.28 5.91
C LEU A 258 -18.96 -15.86 7.38
N ALA A 259 -18.88 -16.80 8.33
CA ALA A 259 -18.93 -16.49 9.75
C ALA A 259 -17.73 -15.67 10.19
N GLU A 260 -16.51 -16.01 9.73
CA GLU A 260 -15.29 -15.24 9.99
C GLU A 260 -15.37 -13.85 9.36
N ILE A 261 -15.83 -13.74 8.11
CA ILE A 261 -16.00 -12.45 7.43
C ILE A 261 -16.97 -11.56 8.19
N ASN A 262 -18.13 -12.08 8.61
CA ASN A 262 -19.12 -11.32 9.38
C ASN A 262 -18.56 -10.86 10.73
N ALA A 263 -17.85 -11.72 11.45
CA ALA A 263 -17.19 -11.34 12.70
C ALA A 263 -16.14 -10.23 12.49
N ALA A 264 -15.33 -10.35 11.44
CA ALA A 264 -14.32 -9.35 11.09
C ALA A 264 -14.95 -8.01 10.65
N GLN A 265 -16.11 -8.02 10.01
CA GLN A 265 -16.86 -6.79 9.67
C GLN A 265 -17.39 -6.09 10.94
N ILE A 266 -17.91 -6.84 11.90
CA ILE A 266 -18.35 -6.29 13.20
C ILE A 266 -17.14 -5.66 13.92
N PHE A 267 -16.01 -6.38 13.95
CA PHE A 267 -14.75 -5.87 14.52
C PHE A 267 -14.31 -4.57 13.82
N ARG A 268 -14.39 -4.51 12.48
CA ARG A 268 -14.06 -3.31 11.69
C ARG A 268 -14.88 -2.09 12.12
N GLN A 269 -16.18 -2.25 12.37
CA GLN A 269 -17.03 -1.15 12.86
C GLN A 269 -16.58 -0.66 14.25
N GLY A 270 -16.19 -1.58 15.13
CA GLY A 270 -15.62 -1.24 16.43
C GLY A 270 -14.35 -0.42 16.33
N ILE A 271 -13.41 -0.82 15.43
CA ILE A 271 -12.17 -0.08 15.17
C ILE A 271 -12.44 1.31 14.59
N ILE A 272 -13.35 1.44 13.64
CA ILE A 272 -13.72 2.74 13.05
C ILE A 272 -14.21 3.69 14.14
N SER A 273 -15.13 3.22 15.00
CA SER A 273 -15.67 4.02 16.10
C SER A 273 -14.58 4.45 17.07
N GLU A 274 -13.69 3.53 17.44
CA GLU A 274 -12.63 3.81 18.40
C GLU A 274 -11.59 4.80 17.86
N ILE A 275 -11.12 4.60 16.62
CA ILE A 275 -10.17 5.53 16.00
C ILE A 275 -10.78 6.91 15.80
N ASN A 276 -12.08 7.01 15.47
CA ASN A 276 -12.75 8.30 15.37
C ASN A 276 -12.79 9.06 16.70
N ASN A 277 -12.87 8.33 17.83
CA ASN A 277 -12.85 8.93 19.17
C ASN A 277 -11.43 9.31 19.61
N SER A 278 -10.42 8.48 19.33
CA SER A 278 -9.02 8.72 19.74
C SER A 278 -8.27 9.69 18.87
N LEU A 279 -8.62 9.76 17.59
CA LEU A 279 -8.03 10.65 16.57
C LEU A 279 -9.15 11.43 15.84
N PRO A 280 -9.66 12.53 16.43
CA PRO A 280 -10.69 13.35 15.82
C PRO A 280 -10.28 13.94 14.47
N GLU A 281 -11.26 14.41 13.69
CA GLU A 281 -11.02 15.10 12.43
C GLU A 281 -10.14 16.35 12.64
N GLY A 282 -9.11 16.50 11.84
CA GLY A 282 -8.11 17.56 11.94
C GLY A 282 -6.87 17.19 12.75
N ASP A 283 -6.90 16.13 13.56
CA ASP A 283 -5.71 15.59 14.22
C ASP A 283 -4.96 14.63 13.30
N ILE A 284 -3.63 14.67 13.34
CA ILE A 284 -2.76 13.81 12.55
C ILE A 284 -1.87 12.97 13.47
N ALA A 285 -2.01 11.66 13.41
CA ALA A 285 -1.14 10.74 14.12
C ALA A 285 0.16 10.51 13.37
N ILE A 286 1.28 10.59 14.09
CA ILE A 286 2.63 10.38 13.58
C ILE A 286 3.20 9.11 14.18
N PHE A 287 3.75 8.24 13.32
CA PHE A 287 4.43 7.00 13.69
C PHE A 287 5.27 6.49 12.51
N PRO A 288 6.28 5.62 12.72
CA PRO A 288 7.03 5.00 11.63
C PRO A 288 6.14 4.15 10.73
N THR A 289 6.33 4.25 9.42
CA THR A 289 5.52 3.53 8.43
C THR A 289 5.73 2.02 8.51
N THR A 290 6.97 1.59 8.75
CA THR A 290 7.38 0.18 8.86
C THR A 290 8.07 -0.06 10.19
N PRO A 291 8.00 -1.28 10.75
CA PRO A 291 8.57 -1.59 12.05
C PRO A 291 10.10 -1.72 12.03
N PHE A 292 10.69 -1.91 10.85
CA PHE A 292 12.13 -2.11 10.60
C PHE A 292 12.54 -1.51 9.25
N SER A 293 13.84 -1.40 9.04
CA SER A 293 14.42 -1.00 7.75
C SER A 293 14.23 -2.08 6.70
N ALA A 294 14.41 -1.74 5.41
CA ALA A 294 14.22 -2.68 4.31
C ALA A 294 15.02 -3.99 4.51
N PRO A 295 14.38 -5.17 4.56
CA PRO A 295 15.06 -6.45 4.68
C PRO A 295 15.96 -6.74 3.49
N HIS A 296 16.98 -7.59 3.69
CA HIS A 296 17.81 -8.07 2.60
C HIS A 296 17.03 -8.98 1.64
N CYS A 297 17.35 -8.88 0.34
CA CYS A 297 16.77 -9.75 -0.69
C CYS A 297 17.10 -11.22 -0.42
N GLY A 298 16.19 -12.14 -0.78
CA GLY A 298 16.41 -13.58 -0.69
C GLY A 298 16.37 -14.16 0.73
N GLN A 299 15.71 -13.50 1.67
CA GLN A 299 15.44 -14.10 2.98
C GLN A 299 14.52 -15.31 2.88
N SER A 300 14.58 -16.21 3.88
CA SER A 300 13.70 -17.38 3.92
C SER A 300 12.22 -17.00 4.07
N ASP A 301 11.33 -17.80 3.48
CA ASP A 301 9.88 -17.61 3.56
C ASP A 301 9.35 -17.46 5.01
N GLN A 302 9.99 -18.13 5.99
CA GLN A 302 9.62 -18.02 7.39
C GLN A 302 9.84 -16.60 7.94
N ASN A 303 10.99 -16.00 7.64
CA ASN A 303 11.29 -14.63 8.05
C ASN A 303 10.41 -13.63 7.34
N LEU A 304 10.24 -13.77 6.03
CA LEU A 304 9.36 -12.89 5.23
C LEU A 304 7.90 -12.93 5.72
N GLY A 305 7.40 -14.11 6.12
CA GLY A 305 6.05 -14.25 6.69
C GLY A 305 5.90 -13.49 8.02
N SER A 306 6.89 -13.58 8.90
CA SER A 306 6.95 -12.84 10.16
C SER A 306 7.02 -11.33 9.94
N ASP A 307 7.89 -10.89 9.04
CA ASP A 307 8.08 -9.47 8.72
C ASP A 307 6.82 -8.87 8.10
N ARG A 308 6.16 -9.60 7.19
CA ARG A 308 4.88 -9.20 6.64
C ARG A 308 3.82 -8.98 7.74
N LYS A 309 3.73 -9.89 8.72
CA LYS A 309 2.76 -9.74 9.82
C LYS A 309 3.01 -8.45 10.61
N LYS A 310 4.25 -8.19 11.01
CA LYS A 310 4.64 -6.96 11.73
C LYS A 310 4.32 -5.70 10.91
N ILE A 311 4.60 -5.69 9.61
CA ILE A 311 4.26 -4.58 8.72
C ILE A 311 2.75 -4.35 8.72
N MET A 312 1.95 -5.42 8.61
CA MET A 312 0.49 -5.33 8.58
C MET A 312 -0.10 -4.79 9.89
N GLU A 313 0.54 -5.02 11.03
CA GLU A 313 0.11 -4.45 12.33
C GLU A 313 0.17 -2.91 12.34
N LEU A 314 1.06 -2.28 11.57
CA LEU A 314 1.14 -0.83 11.39
C LEU A 314 0.26 -0.31 10.25
N THR A 315 0.21 -1.03 9.13
CA THR A 315 -0.38 -0.49 7.90
C THR A 315 -1.87 -0.80 7.72
N SER A 316 -2.40 -1.86 8.36
CA SER A 316 -3.81 -2.27 8.23
C SER A 316 -4.81 -1.27 8.82
N ILE A 317 -4.40 -0.46 9.80
CA ILE A 317 -5.28 0.51 10.48
C ILE A 317 -5.90 1.48 9.46
N ALA A 318 -5.10 2.04 8.54
CA ALA A 318 -5.61 2.95 7.52
C ALA A 318 -6.62 2.26 6.58
N GLY A 319 -6.38 0.99 6.22
CA GLY A 319 -7.31 0.18 5.44
C GLY A 319 -8.62 -0.09 6.19
N MET A 320 -8.53 -0.56 7.44
CA MET A 320 -9.69 -0.86 8.29
C MET A 320 -10.58 0.36 8.53
N THR A 321 -9.99 1.55 8.61
CA THR A 321 -10.70 2.82 8.88
C THR A 321 -10.97 3.66 7.65
N SER A 322 -10.55 3.21 6.46
CA SER A 322 -10.66 3.96 5.20
C SER A 322 -9.95 5.33 5.21
N ARG A 323 -9.08 5.58 6.18
CA ARG A 323 -8.36 6.86 6.35
C ARG A 323 -7.15 6.96 5.44
N PRO A 324 -6.74 8.19 5.08
CA PRO A 324 -5.50 8.40 4.34
C PRO A 324 -4.29 8.19 5.25
N GLN A 325 -3.17 7.78 4.65
CA GLN A 325 -1.87 7.70 5.32
C GLN A 325 -0.76 8.04 4.32
N ILE A 326 0.19 8.85 4.76
CA ILE A 326 1.35 9.26 3.96
C ILE A 326 2.62 8.70 4.62
N SER A 327 3.48 8.08 3.83
CA SER A 327 4.87 7.79 4.19
C SER A 327 5.74 8.95 3.75
N ILE A 328 6.54 9.48 4.68
CA ILE A 328 7.43 10.62 4.45
C ILE A 328 8.86 10.15 4.68
N PRO A 329 9.78 10.33 3.70
CA PRO A 329 11.17 9.95 3.86
C PRO A 329 11.86 10.82 4.91
N LYS A 330 12.48 10.20 5.92
CA LYS A 330 13.13 10.97 6.98
C LYS A 330 14.37 10.29 7.60
N PHE A 331 14.33 8.97 7.76
CA PHE A 331 15.39 8.18 8.39
C PHE A 331 15.85 7.07 7.46
#